data_6109d4705c8fc10b9b97129a45b461c7
#
_entry.id   6109d4705c8fc10b9b97129a45b461c7
#
_cell.length_a   1.000
_cell.length_b   1.000
_cell.length_c   1.000
_cell.angle_alpha   90.00
_cell.angle_beta   90.00
_cell.angle_gamma   90.00
#
_symmetry.space_group_name_H-M   'P 1'
#
loop_
_entity.id
_entity.type
_entity.pdbx_description
1 polymer ?
#
loop_
_entity_poly.entity_id
_entity_poly.type
_entity_poly.pdbx_seq_one_letter_code
_entity_poly.pdbx_strand_id
1 'polypeptide(L)'
;MIDWDDLRVFLALAKFASQRSAGKYLEIDQATVGRRIKALETALGSKLFDRTSDGLVLNGTGQILLRQAKQVEDQILEIEKSTSARDQTHQ
;
A
#
# COMPACT_ATOMS: atom_id res chain seq x y z
N MET A 1 10.63 4.79 -11.24
CA MET A 1 10.18 3.51 -10.64
C MET A 1 9.39 3.79 -9.37
N ILE A 2 8.29 3.08 -9.18
CA ILE A 2 7.50 3.24 -7.95
C ILE A 2 8.20 2.57 -6.77
N ASP A 3 7.92 3.06 -5.58
CA ASP A 3 8.57 2.64 -4.34
C ASP A 3 7.65 1.65 -3.61
N TRP A 4 8.22 0.57 -3.06
CA TRP A 4 7.44 -0.39 -2.27
C TRP A 4 6.75 0.29 -1.07
N ASP A 5 7.43 1.26 -0.44
CA ASP A 5 6.81 1.98 0.68
C ASP A 5 5.53 2.70 0.26
N ASP A 6 5.50 3.26 -0.95
CA ASP A 6 4.29 3.91 -1.46
C ASP A 6 3.18 2.90 -1.73
N LEU A 7 3.52 1.72 -2.26
CA LEU A 7 2.55 0.63 -2.44
C LEU A 7 2.01 0.15 -1.11
N ARG A 8 2.85 0.07 -0.09
CA ARG A 8 2.44 -0.33 1.26
C ARG A 8 1.45 0.67 1.85
N VAL A 9 1.70 1.95 1.67
CA VAL A 9 0.78 3.01 2.09
C VAL A 9 -0.53 2.91 1.31
N PHE A 10 -0.46 2.65 0.00
CA PHE A 10 -1.64 2.45 -0.84
C PHE A 10 -2.50 1.28 -0.33
N LEU A 11 -1.88 0.15 -0.01
CA LEU A 11 -2.60 -1.02 0.51
C LEU A 11 -3.33 -0.69 1.81
N ALA A 12 -2.68 0.04 2.71
CA ALA A 12 -3.30 0.45 3.97
C ALA A 12 -4.47 1.40 3.73
N LEU A 13 -4.31 2.39 2.84
CA LEU A 13 -5.38 3.33 2.54
C LEU A 13 -6.58 2.64 1.89
N ALA A 14 -6.33 1.67 1.01
CA ALA A 14 -7.40 0.87 0.41
C ALA A 14 -8.18 0.10 1.46
N LYS A 15 -7.49 -0.41 2.49
CA LYS A 15 -8.11 -1.19 3.56
C LYS A 15 -8.92 -0.33 4.52
N PHE A 16 -8.40 0.82 4.90
CA PHE A 16 -9.00 1.63 5.97
C PHE A 16 -9.85 2.80 5.47
N ALA A 17 -9.78 3.13 4.19
CA ALA A 17 -10.58 4.17 3.53
C ALA A 17 -10.40 5.58 4.12
N SER A 18 -9.39 5.80 4.96
CA SER A 18 -9.10 7.11 5.53
C SER A 18 -7.60 7.26 5.78
N GLN A 19 -7.08 8.45 5.49
CA GLN A 19 -5.67 8.76 5.72
C GLN A 19 -5.30 8.64 7.20
N ARG A 20 -6.22 9.06 8.06
CA ARG A 20 -6.00 9.00 9.50
C ARG A 20 -5.84 7.56 9.98
N SER A 21 -6.76 6.69 9.60
CA SER A 21 -6.72 5.28 10.01
C SER A 21 -5.53 4.55 9.41
N ALA A 22 -5.23 4.80 8.15
CA ALA A 22 -4.06 4.22 7.50
C ALA A 22 -2.77 4.67 8.19
N GLY A 23 -2.67 5.96 8.54
CA GLY A 23 -1.52 6.49 9.25
C GLY A 23 -1.33 5.85 10.61
N LYS A 24 -2.42 5.63 11.35
CA LYS A 24 -2.38 4.95 12.63
C LYS A 24 -1.87 3.52 12.49
N TYR A 25 -2.37 2.81 11.51
CA TYR A 25 -1.95 1.43 11.25
C TYR A 25 -0.47 1.34 10.89
N LEU A 26 0.00 2.28 10.07
CA LEU A 26 1.40 2.30 9.60
C LEU A 26 2.34 3.02 10.56
N GLU A 27 1.81 3.66 11.60
CA GLU A 27 2.58 4.47 12.55
C GLU A 27 3.30 5.62 11.87
N ILE A 28 2.61 6.26 10.93
CA ILE A 28 3.09 7.47 10.26
C ILE A 28 2.01 8.54 10.31
N ASP A 29 2.41 9.77 10.05
CA ASP A 29 1.54 10.93 10.06
C ASP A 29 0.53 10.84 8.90
N GLN A 30 -0.72 11.27 9.13
CA GLN A 30 -1.74 11.21 8.07
C GLN A 30 -1.37 12.08 6.87
N ALA A 31 -0.67 13.19 7.10
CA ALA A 31 -0.19 14.03 5.99
C ALA A 31 0.84 13.29 5.13
N THR A 32 1.66 12.45 5.75
CA THR A 32 2.62 11.61 5.04
C THR A 32 1.91 10.57 4.18
N VAL A 33 0.82 9.98 4.69
CA VAL A 33 -0.01 9.07 3.89
C VAL A 33 -0.48 9.79 2.61
N GLY A 34 -1.04 10.99 2.76
CA GLY A 34 -1.52 11.78 1.61
C GLY A 34 -0.43 12.08 0.60
N ARG A 35 0.75 12.49 1.08
CA ARG A 35 1.87 12.82 0.18
C ARG A 35 2.37 11.60 -0.58
N ARG A 36 2.47 10.45 0.07
CA ARG A 36 2.95 9.23 -0.57
C ARG A 36 1.97 8.73 -1.62
N ILE A 37 0.67 8.82 -1.34
CA ILE A 37 -0.37 8.46 -2.32
C ILE A 37 -0.30 9.38 -3.53
N LYS A 38 -0.13 10.69 -3.29
CA LYS A 38 -0.02 11.66 -4.37
C LYS A 38 1.22 11.40 -5.24
N ALA A 39 2.33 11.07 -4.60
CA ALA A 39 3.56 10.72 -5.32
C ALA A 39 3.36 9.47 -6.19
N LEU A 40 2.66 8.47 -5.66
CA LEU A 40 2.35 7.26 -6.40
C LEU A 40 1.44 7.56 -7.59
N GLU A 41 0.41 8.37 -7.38
CA GLU A 41 -0.49 8.78 -8.46
C GLU A 41 0.25 9.53 -9.56
N THR A 42 1.17 10.40 -9.16
CA THR A 42 2.00 11.14 -10.11
C THR A 42 2.90 10.19 -10.91
N ALA A 43 3.54 9.25 -10.23
CA ALA A 43 4.42 8.28 -10.88
C ALA A 43 3.67 7.41 -11.87
N LEU A 44 2.42 7.05 -11.56
CA LEU A 44 1.59 6.21 -12.42
C LEU A 44 0.80 7.01 -13.46
N GLY A 45 0.72 8.33 -13.29
CA GLY A 45 -0.04 9.19 -14.19
C GLY A 45 -1.55 9.02 -14.06
N SER A 46 -2.04 8.60 -12.90
CA SER A 46 -3.45 8.31 -12.73
C SER A 46 -3.86 8.44 -11.26
N LYS A 47 -5.06 8.90 -11.02
CA LYS A 47 -5.65 8.88 -9.68
C LYS A 47 -6.08 7.45 -9.35
N LEU A 48 -6.07 7.12 -8.07
CA LEU A 48 -6.35 5.77 -7.58
C LEU A 48 -7.60 5.73 -6.71
N PHE A 49 -8.00 6.86 -6.15
CA PHE A 49 -9.13 6.96 -5.20
C PHE A 49 -10.10 8.04 -5.62
N ASP A 50 -11.37 7.81 -5.34
CA ASP A 50 -12.42 8.82 -5.40
C ASP A 50 -12.83 9.16 -3.98
N ARG A 51 -13.15 10.44 -3.73
CA ARG A 51 -13.64 10.88 -2.43
C ARG A 51 -15.15 10.80 -2.43
N THR A 52 -15.71 10.08 -1.46
CA THR A 52 -17.16 9.92 -1.29
C THR A 52 -17.54 10.31 0.13
N SER A 53 -18.83 10.32 0.41
CA SER A 53 -19.35 10.57 1.76
C SER A 53 -18.89 9.52 2.77
N ASP A 54 -18.57 8.33 2.30
CA ASP A 54 -18.08 7.23 3.15
C ASP A 54 -16.55 7.18 3.25
N GLY A 55 -15.87 8.19 2.71
CA GLY A 55 -14.41 8.27 2.73
C GLY A 55 -13.81 8.07 1.34
N LEU A 56 -12.58 7.60 1.31
CA LEU A 56 -11.87 7.34 0.06
C LEU A 56 -12.16 5.92 -0.41
N VAL A 57 -12.58 5.80 -1.67
CA VAL A 57 -12.83 4.49 -2.29
C VAL A 57 -11.98 4.36 -3.54
N LEU A 58 -11.54 3.15 -3.85
CA LEU A 58 -10.75 2.88 -5.05
C LEU A 58 -11.58 3.14 -6.29
N ASN A 59 -10.98 3.84 -7.26
CA ASN A 59 -11.54 3.90 -8.61
C ASN A 59 -11.11 2.67 -9.41
N GLY A 60 -11.47 2.61 -10.69
CA GLY A 60 -11.13 1.46 -11.53
C GLY A 60 -9.64 1.18 -11.61
N THR A 61 -8.84 2.22 -11.78
CA THR A 61 -7.37 2.11 -11.81
C THR A 61 -6.84 1.61 -10.46
N GLY A 62 -7.40 2.14 -9.37
CA GLY A 62 -7.02 1.72 -8.02
C GLY A 62 -7.31 0.25 -7.77
N GLN A 63 -8.44 -0.26 -8.28
CA GLN A 63 -8.78 -1.68 -8.13
C GLN A 63 -7.82 -2.59 -8.89
N ILE A 64 -7.38 -2.17 -10.07
CA ILE A 64 -6.37 -2.91 -10.82
C ILE A 64 -5.05 -2.92 -10.05
N LEU A 65 -4.63 -1.77 -9.55
CA LEU A 65 -3.40 -1.67 -8.78
C LEU A 65 -3.48 -2.51 -7.49
N LEU A 66 -4.64 -2.53 -6.84
CA LEU A 66 -4.81 -3.30 -5.60
C LEU A 66 -4.48 -4.77 -5.82
N ARG A 67 -4.99 -5.36 -6.91
CA ARG A 67 -4.69 -6.77 -7.21
C ARG A 67 -3.20 -7.00 -7.41
N GLN A 68 -2.55 -6.10 -8.15
CA GLN A 68 -1.11 -6.20 -8.42
C GLN A 68 -0.28 -5.96 -7.15
N ALA A 69 -0.66 -4.97 -6.36
CA ALA A 69 0.06 -4.64 -5.12
C ALA A 69 -0.03 -5.77 -4.10
N LYS A 70 -1.17 -6.45 -4.03
CA LYS A 70 -1.34 -7.62 -3.15
C LYS A 70 -0.40 -8.74 -3.55
N GLN A 71 -0.21 -8.96 -4.86
CA GLN A 71 0.73 -9.96 -5.35
C GLN A 71 2.16 -9.64 -4.95
N VAL A 72 2.53 -8.36 -5.02
CA VAL A 72 3.86 -7.90 -4.58
C VAL A 72 4.03 -8.13 -3.09
N GLU A 73 3.02 -7.78 -2.29
CA GLU A 73 3.04 -7.97 -0.84
C GLU A 73 3.20 -9.46 -0.50
N ASP A 74 2.43 -10.32 -1.14
CA ASP A 74 2.52 -11.76 -0.93
C ASP A 74 3.91 -12.28 -1.25
N GLN A 75 4.52 -11.76 -2.32
CA GLN A 75 5.86 -12.16 -2.71
C GLN A 75 6.90 -11.73 -1.68
N ILE A 76 6.78 -10.53 -1.14
CA ILE A 76 7.67 -10.02 -0.09
C ILE A 76 7.55 -10.89 1.16
N LEU A 77 6.32 -11.20 1.57
CA LEU A 77 6.07 -12.05 2.73
C LEU A 77 6.66 -13.45 2.52
N GLU A 78 6.57 -13.97 1.30
CA GLU A 78 7.13 -15.27 0.97
C GLU A 78 8.66 -15.25 1.06
N ILE A 79 9.30 -14.17 0.60
CA ILE A 79 10.74 -14.00 0.71
C ILE A 79 11.16 -14.00 2.19
N GLU A 80 10.45 -13.26 3.03
CA GLU A 80 10.75 -13.17 4.44
C GLU A 80 10.60 -14.54 5.13
N LYS A 81 9.54 -15.26 4.82
CA LYS A 81 9.29 -16.60 5.36
C LYS A 81 10.40 -17.57 4.96
N SER A 82 10.76 -17.57 3.69
CA SER A 82 11.78 -18.48 3.16
C SER A 82 13.14 -18.22 3.81
N THR A 83 13.50 -16.94 3.96
CA THR A 83 14.75 -16.54 4.57
C THR A 83 14.79 -16.92 6.05
N SER A 84 13.70 -16.66 6.79
CA SER A 84 13.61 -17.03 8.21
C SER A 84 13.68 -18.53 8.41
N ALA A 85 13.01 -19.32 7.54
CA ALA A 85 13.06 -20.77 7.61
C ALA A 85 14.47 -21.31 7.38
N ARG A 86 15.20 -20.71 6.45
CA ARG A 86 16.61 -21.09 6.18
C ARG A 86 17.49 -20.78 7.36
N ASP A 87 17.34 -19.62 7.96
CA ASP A 87 18.11 -19.22 9.13
C ASP A 87 17.89 -20.19 10.27
N GLN A 88 16.65 -20.63 10.46
CA GLN A 88 16.30 -21.61 11.50
C GLN A 88 16.91 -22.98 11.22
N THR A 89 17.00 -23.39 9.96
CA THR A 89 17.55 -24.70 9.62
C THR A 89 19.08 -24.75 9.70
N HIS A 90 19.74 -23.61 9.67
CA HIS A 90 21.21 -23.54 9.77
C HIS A 90 21.73 -23.60 11.19
N GLN A 91 20.84 -23.55 12.14
CA GLN A 91 21.21 -23.65 13.55
C GLN A 91 21.11 -25.10 14.01
#